data_ae8b97bc63e90403d5876b9d41371021
#
_entry.id   ae8b97bc63e90403d5876b9d41371021
#
_cell.length_a   1.000
_cell.length_b   1.000
_cell.length_c   1.000
_cell.angle_alpha   90.00
_cell.angle_beta   90.00
_cell.angle_gamma   90.00
#
_symmetry.space_group_name_H-M   'P 1'
#
loop_
_entity.id
_entity.type
_entity.pdbx_description
1 polymer ?
#
loop_
_entity_poly.entity_id
_entity_poly.type
_entity_poly.pdbx_seq_one_letter_code
_entity_poly.pdbx_strand_id
1 'polypeptide(L)'
;LFSWEKYLPVGKRMTQIIRLQSGYNFNYDQSFINSFNMGGTNNFLDKQFIFTGLNEYEVITNSVCSGAFGLQYSLGNSLYTSALVNGAVYDFDLEKLNLVTIDDNFVIGAGLSLGYLSLLGPIELTFSYSPQTNKTIGYINLGWYF
;
A
#
# COMPACT_ATOMS: atom_id res chain seq x y z
N LEU A 1 13.77 7.95 -1.28
CA LEU A 1 12.76 6.89 -1.10
C LEU A 1 13.18 5.97 0.04
N PHE A 2 12.27 5.69 0.96
CA PHE A 2 12.42 4.74 2.07
C PHE A 2 11.24 3.76 2.03
N SER A 3 11.52 2.47 2.18
CA SER A 3 10.50 1.44 2.33
C SER A 3 10.98 0.41 3.35
N TRP A 4 10.14 0.13 4.32
CA TRP A 4 10.38 -0.86 5.35
C TRP A 4 9.12 -1.68 5.59
N GLU A 5 9.27 -2.99 5.58
CA GLU A 5 8.20 -3.93 5.82
C GLU A 5 8.64 -5.02 6.78
N LYS A 6 7.76 -5.38 7.70
CA LYS A 6 8.03 -6.42 8.69
C LYS A 6 6.84 -7.34 8.88
N TYR A 7 7.13 -8.63 8.86
CA TYR A 7 6.19 -9.70 9.17
C TYR A 7 6.52 -10.28 10.54
N LEU A 8 5.59 -10.20 11.48
CA LEU A 8 5.75 -10.67 12.84
C LEU A 8 4.79 -11.84 13.10
N PRO A 9 5.29 -13.07 13.31
CA PRO A 9 4.42 -14.19 13.64
C PRO A 9 3.82 -13.98 15.04
N VAL A 10 2.50 -14.00 15.13
CA VAL A 10 1.74 -13.90 16.39
C VAL A 10 1.03 -15.24 16.61
N GLY A 11 1.79 -16.21 17.13
CA GLY A 11 1.30 -17.57 17.33
C GLY A 11 1.51 -18.47 16.10
N LYS A 12 0.76 -19.59 16.04
CA LYS A 12 0.99 -20.65 15.03
C LYS A 12 0.37 -20.38 13.67
N ARG A 13 -0.62 -19.50 13.59
CA ARG A 13 -1.42 -19.30 12.36
C ARG A 13 -1.62 -17.84 11.99
N MET A 14 -1.13 -16.90 12.81
CA MET A 14 -1.36 -15.49 12.58
C MET A 14 -0.03 -14.76 12.40
N THR A 15 0.03 -13.88 11.40
CA THR A 15 1.16 -13.00 11.12
C THR A 15 0.67 -11.57 11.07
N GLN A 16 1.33 -10.70 11.79
CA GLN A 16 1.14 -9.26 11.74
C GLN A 16 2.02 -8.67 10.65
N ILE A 17 1.47 -7.78 9.86
CA ILE A 17 2.16 -7.07 8.78
C ILE A 17 2.24 -5.61 9.16
N ILE A 18 3.45 -5.05 9.13
CA ILE A 18 3.68 -3.61 9.33
C ILE A 18 4.49 -3.11 8.15
N ARG A 19 4.03 -2.04 7.49
CA ARG A 19 4.73 -1.41 6.39
C ARG A 19 4.81 0.09 6.62
N LEU A 20 5.99 0.66 6.40
CA LEU A 20 6.23 2.10 6.43
C LEU A 20 6.98 2.48 5.16
N GLN A 21 6.47 3.47 4.46
CA GLN A 21 7.05 3.93 3.21
C GLN A 21 7.07 5.46 3.19
N SER A 22 8.16 6.05 2.69
CA SER A 22 8.22 7.49 2.46
C SER A 22 9.10 7.84 1.28
N GLY A 23 8.73 8.91 0.60
CA GLY A 23 9.47 9.49 -0.50
C GLY A 23 9.33 11.00 -0.52
N TYR A 24 10.41 11.70 -0.83
CA TYR A 24 10.43 13.15 -0.97
C TYR A 24 11.38 13.56 -2.09
N ASN A 25 10.89 14.39 -3.01
CA ASN A 25 11.67 15.02 -4.06
C ASN A 25 12.02 16.44 -3.62
N PHE A 26 13.30 16.72 -3.43
CA PHE A 26 13.80 18.04 -2.99
C PHE A 26 13.65 19.15 -4.05
N ASN A 27 13.40 18.78 -5.30
CA ASN A 27 13.25 19.72 -6.40
C ASN A 27 11.83 19.60 -6.97
N TYR A 28 10.92 20.45 -6.52
CA TYR A 28 9.48 20.41 -6.84
C TYR A 28 9.18 20.63 -8.35
N ASP A 29 10.08 21.29 -9.08
CA ASP A 29 9.95 21.56 -10.51
C ASP A 29 10.39 20.39 -11.41
N GLN A 30 10.58 19.22 -10.84
CA GLN A 30 11.02 18.07 -11.63
C GLN A 30 9.90 17.48 -12.48
N SER A 31 10.30 17.07 -13.69
CA SER A 31 9.49 16.32 -14.64
C SER A 31 8.73 15.19 -13.98
N PHE A 32 7.50 14.94 -14.43
CA PHE A 32 6.62 13.80 -14.15
C PHE A 32 7.35 12.43 -14.02
N ILE A 33 8.46 12.24 -14.74
CA ILE A 33 9.29 11.01 -14.70
C ILE A 33 9.89 10.74 -13.31
N ASN A 34 10.06 11.76 -12.50
CA ASN A 34 10.65 11.64 -11.16
C ASN A 34 9.63 11.57 -10.02
N SER A 35 8.35 11.73 -10.31
CA SER A 35 7.27 11.66 -9.32
C SER A 35 7.10 10.24 -8.77
N PHE A 36 6.59 10.16 -7.56
CA PHE A 36 6.16 8.92 -6.94
C PHE A 36 4.75 8.58 -7.37
N ASN A 37 4.49 7.28 -7.55
CA ASN A 37 3.18 6.75 -7.85
C ASN A 37 2.64 5.99 -6.63
N MET A 38 1.41 6.25 -6.21
CA MET A 38 0.79 5.54 -5.10
C MET A 38 -0.51 4.88 -5.55
N GLY A 39 -0.68 3.63 -5.12
CA GLY A 39 -1.85 2.81 -5.39
C GLY A 39 -1.50 1.39 -5.79
N GLY A 40 -2.53 0.55 -5.86
CA GLY A 40 -2.39 -0.86 -6.16
C GLY A 40 -1.96 -1.72 -4.98
N THR A 41 -1.95 -3.02 -5.19
CA THR A 41 -1.57 -4.02 -4.18
C THR A 41 -0.17 -4.59 -4.37
N ASN A 42 0.47 -4.27 -5.51
CA ASN A 42 1.79 -4.76 -5.89
C ASN A 42 2.71 -3.63 -6.31
N ASN A 43 4.00 -3.87 -6.20
CA ASN A 43 5.03 -2.93 -6.61
C ASN A 43 5.60 -3.38 -7.97
N PHE A 44 5.17 -2.72 -9.05
CA PHE A 44 5.65 -3.00 -10.40
C PHE A 44 6.75 -2.04 -10.88
N LEU A 45 6.89 -0.88 -10.21
CA LEU A 45 7.86 0.16 -10.57
C LEU A 45 8.69 0.60 -9.36
N ASP A 46 9.93 0.99 -9.58
CA ASP A 46 10.89 1.41 -8.56
C ASP A 46 10.43 2.57 -7.66
N LYS A 47 9.48 3.39 -8.14
CA LYS A 47 8.97 4.57 -7.41
C LYS A 47 7.49 4.43 -7.05
N GLN A 48 6.99 3.22 -6.99
CA GLN A 48 5.61 2.93 -6.62
C GLN A 48 5.48 2.66 -5.12
N PHE A 49 4.50 3.27 -4.51
CA PHE A 49 4.06 3.04 -3.15
C PHE A 49 2.80 2.21 -3.15
N ILE A 50 2.86 1.03 -2.55
CA ILE A 50 1.69 0.14 -2.43
C ILE A 50 0.69 0.79 -1.50
N PHE A 51 -0.55 0.94 -1.99
CA PHE A 51 -1.65 1.48 -1.20
C PHE A 51 -2.96 0.76 -1.52
N THR A 52 -3.44 -0.01 -0.57
CA THR A 52 -4.69 -0.76 -0.65
C THR A 52 -5.88 0.21 -0.55
N GLY A 53 -6.77 0.21 -1.53
CA GLY A 53 -7.92 1.14 -1.61
C GLY A 53 -7.80 2.20 -2.69
N LEU A 54 -6.65 2.28 -3.38
CA LEU A 54 -6.45 3.09 -4.57
C LEU A 54 -6.16 2.19 -5.77
N ASN A 55 -6.58 2.60 -6.97
CA ASN A 55 -6.12 1.95 -8.20
C ASN A 55 -4.61 2.14 -8.38
N GLU A 56 -4.03 1.32 -9.23
CA GLU A 56 -2.62 1.52 -9.62
C GLU A 56 -2.45 2.90 -10.23
N TYR A 57 -1.41 3.62 -9.75
CA TYR A 57 -1.06 4.97 -10.22
C TYR A 57 -2.17 6.03 -10.02
N GLU A 58 -3.10 5.84 -9.10
CA GLU A 58 -4.20 6.79 -8.90
C GLU A 58 -3.72 8.12 -8.32
N VAL A 59 -2.66 8.11 -7.51
CA VAL A 59 -2.03 9.32 -6.97
C VAL A 59 -0.61 9.43 -7.48
N ILE A 60 -0.30 10.57 -8.10
CA ILE A 60 1.04 10.94 -8.56
C ILE A 60 1.48 12.14 -7.73
N THR A 61 2.60 12.04 -7.03
CA THR A 61 3.02 13.05 -6.05
C THR A 61 4.55 13.18 -5.98
N ASN A 62 5.02 14.32 -5.50
CA ASN A 62 6.44 14.57 -5.23
C ASN A 62 6.84 14.27 -3.78
N SER A 63 5.86 14.10 -2.90
CA SER A 63 6.10 13.74 -1.50
C SER A 63 5.02 12.80 -1.00
N VAL A 64 5.41 11.76 -0.29
CA VAL A 64 4.50 10.76 0.27
C VAL A 64 5.08 10.17 1.56
N CYS A 65 4.20 9.98 2.53
CA CYS A 65 4.49 9.21 3.74
C CYS A 65 3.29 8.32 4.00
N SER A 66 3.51 7.02 4.02
CA SER A 66 2.44 6.03 4.21
C SER A 66 2.80 5.00 5.27
N GLY A 67 1.77 4.53 5.97
CA GLY A 67 1.86 3.43 6.92
C GLY A 67 0.75 2.43 6.70
N ALA A 68 1.04 1.14 6.87
CA ALA A 68 0.07 0.07 6.80
C ALA A 68 0.22 -0.90 7.95
N PHE A 69 -0.91 -1.41 8.41
CA PHE A 69 -1.02 -2.46 9.41
C PHE A 69 -1.96 -3.54 8.91
N GLY A 70 -1.54 -4.78 9.01
CA GLY A 70 -2.33 -5.91 8.57
C GLY A 70 -2.18 -7.14 9.47
N LEU A 71 -3.16 -8.02 9.35
CA LEU A 71 -3.18 -9.33 9.99
C LEU A 71 -3.46 -10.38 8.91
N GLN A 72 -2.59 -11.37 8.82
CA GLN A 72 -2.76 -12.54 7.97
C GLN A 72 -3.04 -13.75 8.84
N TYR A 73 -4.04 -14.55 8.46
CA TYR A 73 -4.41 -15.76 9.15
C TYR A 73 -4.36 -16.98 8.20
N SER A 74 -3.62 -18.00 8.58
CA SER A 74 -3.53 -19.26 7.84
C SER A 74 -4.74 -20.14 8.15
N LEU A 75 -5.59 -20.37 7.13
CA LEU A 75 -6.76 -21.24 7.21
C LEU A 75 -6.41 -22.72 7.06
N GLY A 76 -5.22 -23.02 6.52
CA GLY A 76 -4.72 -24.36 6.29
C GLY A 76 -3.30 -24.35 5.74
N ASN A 77 -2.86 -25.45 5.13
CA ASN A 77 -1.48 -25.55 4.63
C ASN A 77 -1.20 -24.62 3.44
N SER A 78 -2.21 -24.28 2.66
CA SER A 78 -2.04 -23.49 1.43
C SER A 78 -3.01 -22.30 1.34
N LEU A 79 -3.99 -22.20 2.23
CA LEU A 79 -5.01 -21.17 2.19
C LEU A 79 -4.79 -20.17 3.32
N TYR A 80 -4.84 -18.89 3.01
CA TYR A 80 -4.74 -17.80 3.99
C TYR A 80 -5.69 -16.65 3.66
N THR A 81 -6.01 -15.88 4.65
CA THR A 81 -6.75 -14.62 4.48
C THR A 81 -5.98 -13.50 5.18
N SER A 82 -6.10 -12.30 4.67
CA SER A 82 -5.51 -11.14 5.31
C SER A 82 -6.46 -9.95 5.32
N ALA A 83 -6.33 -9.14 6.36
CA ALA A 83 -6.97 -7.85 6.48
C ALA A 83 -5.88 -6.79 6.64
N LEU A 84 -5.97 -5.70 5.91
CA LEU A 84 -4.98 -4.63 5.93
C LEU A 84 -5.68 -3.27 5.95
N VAL A 85 -5.15 -2.36 6.75
CA VAL A 85 -5.52 -0.95 6.76
C VAL A 85 -4.27 -0.12 6.53
N ASN A 86 -4.40 0.96 5.81
CA ASN A 86 -3.30 1.87 5.51
C ASN A 86 -3.78 3.32 5.46
N GLY A 87 -2.85 4.22 5.71
CA GLY A 87 -3.04 5.65 5.60
C GLY A 87 -1.82 6.30 4.98
N ALA A 88 -2.02 7.35 4.22
CA ALA A 88 -0.95 8.13 3.62
C ALA A 88 -1.27 9.61 3.62
N VAL A 89 -0.20 10.41 3.73
CA VAL A 89 -0.19 11.84 3.44
C VAL A 89 0.69 12.04 2.23
N TYR A 90 0.23 12.83 1.28
CA TYR A 90 0.96 13.09 0.03
C TYR A 90 0.92 14.59 -0.31
N ASP A 91 1.76 15.00 -1.25
CA ASP A 91 1.86 16.39 -1.74
C ASP A 91 2.13 17.41 -0.63
N PHE A 92 2.92 17.04 0.38
CA PHE A 92 3.33 17.93 1.45
C PHE A 92 4.68 18.59 1.14
N ASP A 93 4.82 19.85 1.54
CA ASP A 93 6.07 20.60 1.47
C ASP A 93 6.68 20.67 2.87
N LEU A 94 7.91 20.18 3.03
CA LEU A 94 8.62 20.20 4.32
C LEU A 94 8.95 21.61 4.80
N GLU A 95 9.07 22.58 3.88
CA GLU A 95 9.34 23.99 4.22
C GLU A 95 8.08 24.74 4.69
N LYS A 96 6.89 24.24 4.31
CA LYS A 96 5.60 24.87 4.58
C LYS A 96 4.64 23.94 5.36
N LEU A 97 5.18 23.07 6.21
CA LEU A 97 4.38 22.14 7.02
C LEU A 97 3.37 22.89 7.90
N ASN A 98 2.17 23.08 7.38
CA ASN A 98 1.00 23.53 8.12
C ASN A 98 0.03 22.35 8.26
N LEU A 99 -0.48 22.14 9.47
CA LEU A 99 -1.46 21.08 9.78
C LEU A 99 -2.72 21.15 8.90
N VAL A 100 -3.05 22.30 8.36
CA VAL A 100 -4.20 22.52 7.46
C VAL A 100 -3.97 21.87 6.08
N THR A 101 -2.72 21.81 5.61
CA THR A 101 -2.40 21.20 4.30
C THR A 101 -2.41 19.67 4.34
N ILE A 102 -2.33 19.09 5.53
CA ILE A 102 -2.36 17.62 5.74
C ILE A 102 -3.77 17.08 5.56
N ASP A 103 -4.80 17.84 5.93
CA ASP A 103 -6.20 17.40 5.91
C ASP A 103 -6.74 17.21 4.47
N ASP A 104 -6.26 18.03 3.52
CA ASP A 104 -6.69 17.96 2.11
C ASP A 104 -5.97 16.82 1.33
N ASN A 105 -4.80 16.38 1.80
CA ASN A 105 -3.92 15.43 1.10
C ASN A 105 -3.71 14.13 1.91
N PHE A 106 -4.72 13.74 2.67
CA PHE A 106 -4.71 12.49 3.44
C PHE A 106 -5.67 11.47 2.82
N VAL A 107 -5.22 10.22 2.75
CA VAL A 107 -6.02 9.12 2.26
C VAL A 107 -5.90 7.91 3.18
N ILE A 108 -7.03 7.22 3.37
CA ILE A 108 -7.12 5.96 4.11
C ILE A 108 -7.62 4.88 3.17
N GLY A 109 -7.12 3.66 3.36
CA GLY A 109 -7.60 2.49 2.64
C GLY A 109 -7.67 1.28 3.55
N ALA A 110 -8.55 0.37 3.20
CA ALA A 110 -8.68 -0.93 3.85
C ALA A 110 -8.91 -2.01 2.81
N GLY A 111 -8.44 -3.22 3.07
CA GLY A 111 -8.62 -4.35 2.17
C GLY A 111 -8.69 -5.68 2.90
N LEU A 112 -9.38 -6.60 2.25
CA LEU A 112 -9.47 -8.01 2.64
C LEU A 112 -8.97 -8.86 1.48
N SER A 113 -8.09 -9.80 1.77
CA SER A 113 -7.53 -10.71 0.77
C SER A 113 -7.80 -12.16 1.15
N LEU A 114 -7.99 -12.98 0.13
CA LEU A 114 -7.98 -14.43 0.22
C LEU A 114 -6.89 -14.95 -0.72
N GLY A 115 -5.93 -15.69 -0.17
CA GLY A 115 -4.79 -16.18 -0.90
C GLY A 115 -4.65 -17.71 -0.84
N TYR A 116 -4.21 -18.29 -1.94
CA TYR A 116 -3.90 -19.70 -2.08
C TYR A 116 -2.47 -19.88 -2.59
N LEU A 117 -1.66 -20.66 -1.85
CA LEU A 117 -0.31 -21.02 -2.25
C LEU A 117 -0.35 -22.17 -3.24
N SER A 118 -0.18 -21.87 -4.53
CA SER A 118 -0.08 -22.86 -5.60
C SER A 118 1.38 -23.22 -5.89
N LEU A 119 1.60 -24.22 -6.74
CA LEU A 119 2.93 -24.60 -7.23
C LEU A 119 3.59 -23.49 -8.07
N LEU A 120 2.80 -22.61 -8.69
CA LEU A 120 3.26 -21.48 -9.50
C LEU A 120 3.41 -20.17 -8.71
N GLY A 121 3.22 -20.23 -7.39
CA GLY A 121 3.23 -19.07 -6.51
C GLY A 121 1.85 -18.77 -5.91
N PRO A 122 1.75 -17.72 -5.09
CA PRO A 122 0.49 -17.33 -4.49
C PRO A 122 -0.50 -16.80 -5.55
N ILE A 123 -1.76 -17.20 -5.38
CA ILE A 123 -2.91 -16.63 -6.08
C ILE A 123 -3.69 -15.88 -5.02
N GLU A 124 -3.85 -14.56 -5.19
CA GLU A 124 -4.52 -13.73 -4.19
C GLU A 124 -5.63 -12.90 -4.83
N LEU A 125 -6.81 -12.96 -4.21
CA LEU A 125 -7.95 -12.12 -4.52
C LEU A 125 -8.10 -11.09 -3.40
N THR A 126 -8.01 -9.81 -3.74
CA THR A 126 -8.12 -8.70 -2.79
C THR A 126 -9.29 -7.81 -3.14
N PHE A 127 -10.12 -7.49 -2.15
CA PHE A 127 -11.12 -6.43 -2.22
C PHE A 127 -10.69 -5.29 -1.31
N SER A 128 -10.71 -4.08 -1.81
CA SER A 128 -10.25 -2.91 -1.10
C SER A 128 -11.21 -1.73 -1.28
N TYR A 129 -11.18 -0.82 -0.30
CA TYR A 129 -12.03 0.36 -0.26
C TYR A 129 -11.26 1.54 0.32
N SER A 130 -11.51 2.73 -0.21
CA SER A 130 -11.06 4.01 0.34
C SER A 130 -12.24 4.98 0.43
N PRO A 131 -12.49 5.56 1.62
CA PRO A 131 -13.57 6.54 1.81
C PRO A 131 -13.40 7.80 0.95
N GLN A 132 -12.17 8.25 0.72
CA GLN A 132 -11.88 9.47 -0.03
C GLN A 132 -12.22 9.33 -1.52
N THR A 133 -11.97 8.17 -2.10
CA THR A 133 -12.32 7.89 -3.50
C THR A 133 -13.73 7.34 -3.65
N ASN A 134 -14.33 6.85 -2.57
CA ASN A 134 -15.63 6.16 -2.53
C ASN A 134 -15.72 5.01 -3.56
N LYS A 135 -14.62 4.30 -3.78
CA LYS A 135 -14.52 3.19 -4.73
C LYS A 135 -14.21 1.89 -4.01
N THR A 136 -14.85 0.81 -4.46
CA THR A 136 -14.45 -0.55 -4.12
C THR A 136 -13.68 -1.13 -5.30
N ILE A 137 -12.49 -1.65 -5.05
CA ILE A 137 -11.58 -2.15 -6.08
C ILE A 137 -11.28 -3.61 -5.80
N GLY A 138 -11.34 -4.44 -6.83
CA GLY A 138 -10.94 -5.85 -6.79
C GLY A 138 -9.65 -6.09 -7.54
N TYR A 139 -8.71 -6.82 -6.93
CA TYR A 139 -7.45 -7.24 -7.55
C TYR A 139 -7.33 -8.75 -7.55
N ILE A 140 -6.74 -9.27 -8.62
CA ILE A 140 -6.31 -10.67 -8.70
C ILE A 140 -4.82 -10.66 -8.96
N ASN A 141 -4.05 -11.18 -8.01
CA ASN A 141 -2.60 -11.27 -8.08
C ASN A 141 -2.19 -12.71 -8.30
N LEU A 142 -1.28 -12.96 -9.23
CA LEU A 142 -0.79 -14.29 -9.59
C LEU A 142 0.73 -14.31 -9.57
N GLY A 143 1.32 -15.26 -8.85
CA GLY A 143 2.75 -15.55 -8.89
C GLY A 143 3.58 -14.86 -7.81
N TRP A 144 4.90 -15.10 -7.88
CA TRP A 144 5.89 -14.48 -7.01
C TRP A 144 6.34 -13.14 -7.58
N TYR A 145 6.39 -12.12 -6.73
CA TYR A 145 6.98 -10.83 -7.05
C TYR A 145 8.40 -10.80 -6.50
N PHE A 146 9.36 -10.52 -7.34
CA PHE A 146 10.79 -10.43 -7.00
C PHE A 146 11.26 -8.98 -7.06
#